data_71c8efd67807d0a046bf429e2a3e6221
#
_entry.id   71c8efd67807d0a046bf429e2a3e6221
#
_cell.length_a   1.000
_cell.length_b   1.000
_cell.length_c   1.000
_cell.angle_alpha   90.00
_cell.angle_beta   90.00
_cell.angle_gamma   90.00
#
_symmetry.space_group_name_H-M   'P 1'
#
loop_
_entity.id
_entity.type
_entity.pdbx_description
1 polymer ?
#
loop_
_entity_poly.entity_id
_entity_poly.type
_entity_poly.pdbx_seq_one_letter_code
_entity_poly.pdbx_strand_id
1 'polypeptide(L)'
;YPIDSTNVFQIQVKTTSNPCIQGIGFTDGMHSLFYSFSGTRILDIEVWIPVYQGAFINNVWNTIQLPISNDWQAFWGYHPIINGIIYINDLDGLSSRSVWFDNLIDISSDLPVAPVVSISTSYQVKDTGVFFYNDVIDPDSDVFAYEWSFGDSTYSNLPNPYHLYTIGSSYPYTVTLKVTDDTGKVGFASTDIILETGNSYLPVTCNFVGDIMLARRYENPGGIIPTLGVNAIFNPTKPYFGDVADINIANLEVVLSNVGVHHPTKSVYYRGNPANVSGLVYAGIDIVCTANNHTMDYGIEAYQQMQGFLDSAGIIYSGCGANAYEAYLPAFYNCRGINIAFLRSSDRTGQYNNAQPFLQAGYCKPGFAYMTPYYIQKQIQAVEGIADLKIVEMHGGSEYSLAPGAGYDKELNPFLEDTEDEDYCYRNDVPHQWDREIRHSAIDSGADLVIVHHPHIIQGLELYQNKLIAHSLGNFVFDLDYPETMPTMILYADAYLDGFRNFRIKPF
;
A
#
# COMPACT_ATOMS: atom_id res chain seq x y z
N TYR A 1 22.39 0.16 -26.47
CA TYR A 1 21.95 -1.13 -25.91
C TYR A 1 20.43 -1.14 -25.86
N PRO A 2 19.75 -2.03 -26.58
CA PRO A 2 18.30 -2.14 -26.49
C PRO A 2 17.89 -2.74 -25.13
N ILE A 3 16.89 -2.17 -24.51
CA ILE A 3 16.27 -2.67 -23.29
C ILE A 3 14.96 -3.34 -23.69
N ASP A 4 14.71 -4.53 -23.18
CA ASP A 4 13.44 -5.25 -23.31
C ASP A 4 12.74 -5.37 -21.95
N SER A 5 11.69 -6.16 -21.87
CA SER A 5 10.88 -6.29 -20.63
C SER A 5 11.60 -6.96 -19.46
N THR A 6 12.78 -7.53 -19.68
CA THR A 6 13.49 -8.36 -18.70
C THR A 6 14.76 -7.71 -18.13
N ASN A 7 15.27 -6.62 -18.74
CA ASN A 7 16.58 -6.12 -18.40
C ASN A 7 16.71 -5.55 -16.98
N VAL A 8 17.57 -6.20 -16.22
CA VAL A 8 18.06 -5.76 -14.92
C VAL A 8 19.57 -5.62 -14.97
N PHE A 9 20.08 -4.44 -14.66
CA PHE A 9 21.52 -4.23 -14.54
C PHE A 9 21.96 -4.36 -13.08
N GLN A 10 23.18 -4.79 -12.89
CA GLN A 10 23.85 -4.77 -11.59
C GLN A 10 25.09 -3.89 -11.71
N ILE A 11 25.33 -3.08 -10.67
CA ILE A 11 26.53 -2.26 -10.56
C ILE A 11 27.15 -2.42 -9.16
N GLN A 12 28.45 -2.33 -9.08
CA GLN A 12 29.19 -2.20 -7.83
C GLN A 12 29.60 -0.76 -7.61
N VAL A 13 29.29 -0.23 -6.43
CA VAL A 13 29.57 1.16 -6.06
C VAL A 13 30.30 1.22 -4.72
N LYS A 14 31.34 2.02 -4.65
CA LYS A 14 32.08 2.31 -3.42
C LYS A 14 32.30 3.81 -3.29
N THR A 15 31.96 4.38 -2.13
CA THR A 15 32.19 5.79 -1.83
C THR A 15 32.96 5.95 -0.52
N THR A 16 33.72 7.04 -0.39
CA THR A 16 34.41 7.37 0.87
C THR A 16 33.54 8.07 1.89
N SER A 17 32.41 8.65 1.48
CA SER A 17 31.50 9.37 2.35
C SER A 17 30.21 9.75 1.60
N ASN A 18 29.16 10.15 2.30
CA ASN A 18 27.90 10.58 1.71
C ASN A 18 28.00 12.01 1.17
N PRO A 19 28.07 12.22 -0.14
CA PRO A 19 28.06 13.53 -0.79
C PRO A 19 26.65 14.08 -0.97
N CYS A 20 26.52 15.16 -1.75
CA CYS A 20 25.22 15.70 -2.09
C CYS A 20 24.40 14.75 -2.95
N ILE A 21 25.00 14.15 -3.97
CA ILE A 21 24.40 13.07 -4.75
C ILE A 21 25.47 12.19 -5.42
N GLN A 22 25.27 10.91 -5.39
CA GLN A 22 26.02 9.93 -6.20
C GLN A 22 25.05 8.98 -6.88
N GLY A 23 25.27 8.71 -8.16
CA GLY A 23 24.35 7.90 -8.92
C GLY A 23 24.87 7.48 -10.28
N ILE A 24 24.02 6.78 -11.00
CA ILE A 24 24.19 6.42 -12.40
C ILE A 24 22.92 6.80 -13.15
N GLY A 25 23.08 7.34 -14.35
CA GLY A 25 21.99 7.64 -15.26
C GLY A 25 22.13 6.88 -16.56
N PHE A 26 20.99 6.59 -17.16
CA PHE A 26 20.85 6.00 -18.49
C PHE A 26 20.04 6.93 -19.37
N THR A 27 20.44 7.10 -20.63
CA THR A 27 19.72 7.95 -21.56
C THR A 27 19.56 7.28 -22.93
N ASP A 28 18.40 7.52 -23.56
CA ASP A 28 18.13 7.16 -24.95
C ASP A 28 18.32 8.35 -25.90
N GLY A 29 18.70 9.51 -25.34
CA GLY A 29 18.87 10.78 -26.05
C GLY A 29 17.61 11.65 -26.06
N MET A 30 16.45 11.12 -25.65
CA MET A 30 15.22 11.85 -25.48
C MET A 30 14.87 11.99 -24.00
N HIS A 31 15.05 10.93 -23.23
CA HIS A 31 14.81 10.87 -21.80
C HIS A 31 16.06 10.38 -21.05
N SER A 32 16.10 10.64 -19.77
CA SER A 32 17.17 10.16 -18.90
C SER A 32 16.58 9.69 -17.57
N LEU A 33 16.97 8.48 -17.17
CA LEU A 33 16.60 7.85 -15.92
C LEU A 33 17.82 7.76 -15.01
N PHE A 34 17.72 8.27 -13.80
CA PHE A 34 18.84 8.31 -12.85
C PHE A 34 18.54 7.48 -11.61
N TYR A 35 19.54 6.75 -11.15
CA TYR A 35 19.53 6.02 -9.89
C TYR A 35 20.48 6.69 -8.91
N SER A 36 20.01 7.15 -7.76
CA SER A 36 20.84 7.71 -6.72
C SER A 36 21.20 6.65 -5.67
N PHE A 37 22.48 6.49 -5.38
CA PHE A 37 22.99 5.50 -4.43
C PHE A 37 23.24 6.09 -3.05
N SER A 38 23.61 7.33 -2.98
CA SER A 38 23.82 8.07 -1.75
C SER A 38 23.64 9.57 -1.98
N GLY A 39 23.40 10.30 -0.90
CA GLY A 39 23.18 11.74 -0.93
C GLY A 39 21.73 12.14 -0.70
N THR A 40 21.49 13.42 -0.52
CA THR A 40 20.21 13.96 -0.03
C THR A 40 19.54 14.91 -1.01
N ARG A 41 20.20 15.23 -2.12
CA ARG A 41 19.68 16.19 -3.08
C ARG A 41 18.92 15.47 -4.20
N ILE A 42 17.71 15.94 -4.46
CA ILE A 42 16.92 15.60 -5.65
C ILE A 42 17.07 16.75 -6.64
N LEU A 43 17.40 16.43 -7.90
CA LEU A 43 17.39 17.42 -8.95
C LEU A 43 15.99 17.44 -9.58
N ASP A 44 15.34 18.60 -9.60
CA ASP A 44 13.93 18.77 -10.01
C ASP A 44 13.68 18.64 -11.53
N ILE A 45 14.71 18.36 -12.32
CA ILE A 45 14.63 18.41 -13.80
C ILE A 45 14.67 17.06 -14.50
N GLU A 46 14.80 15.95 -13.76
CA GLU A 46 15.02 14.61 -14.32
C GLU A 46 14.39 13.55 -13.41
N VAL A 47 14.15 12.35 -13.97
CA VAL A 47 13.60 11.24 -13.21
C VAL A 47 14.68 10.57 -12.39
N TRP A 48 14.57 10.68 -11.08
CA TRP A 48 15.49 10.09 -10.10
C TRP A 48 14.81 9.01 -9.28
N ILE A 49 15.41 7.83 -9.24
CA ILE A 49 15.00 6.72 -8.41
C ILE A 49 16.06 6.52 -7.32
N PRO A 50 15.73 6.75 -6.05
CA PRO A 50 16.63 6.42 -4.97
C PRO A 50 16.67 4.90 -4.78
N VAL A 51 17.84 4.31 -4.98
CA VAL A 51 18.11 2.89 -4.72
C VAL A 51 18.83 2.67 -3.39
N TYR A 52 18.84 3.69 -2.54
CA TYR A 52 19.38 3.60 -1.21
C TYR A 52 18.48 2.79 -0.29
N GLN A 53 18.97 1.69 0.18
CA GLN A 53 18.22 0.73 1.04
C GLN A 53 18.57 0.88 2.54
N GLY A 54 19.07 2.02 2.97
CA GLY A 54 19.44 2.24 4.37
C GLY A 54 20.74 1.54 4.82
N ALA A 55 21.33 0.73 3.96
CA ALA A 55 22.49 -0.11 4.25
C ALA A 55 23.72 0.22 3.39
N PHE A 56 23.76 1.39 2.74
CA PHE A 56 24.95 1.79 1.96
C PHE A 56 26.13 2.04 2.90
N ILE A 57 27.14 1.16 2.80
CA ILE A 57 28.29 1.19 3.70
C ILE A 57 29.44 1.91 3.01
N ASN A 58 29.91 3.00 3.62
CA ASN A 58 31.06 3.74 3.12
C ASN A 58 32.34 2.88 3.17
N ASN A 59 33.23 3.08 2.18
CA ASN A 59 34.50 2.37 2.01
C ASN A 59 34.40 0.87 1.73
N VAL A 60 33.19 0.36 1.47
CA VAL A 60 32.94 -1.02 1.04
C VAL A 60 32.29 -1.01 -0.34
N TRP A 61 32.52 -2.03 -1.14
CA TRP A 61 31.80 -2.24 -2.38
C TRP A 61 30.37 -2.68 -2.05
N ASN A 62 29.41 -1.89 -2.52
CA ASN A 62 27.99 -2.19 -2.43
C ASN A 62 27.52 -2.66 -3.81
N THR A 63 26.83 -3.80 -3.87
CA THR A 63 26.25 -4.32 -5.12
C THR A 63 24.79 -3.85 -5.16
N ILE A 64 24.41 -3.22 -6.27
CA ILE A 64 23.10 -2.62 -6.46
C ILE A 64 22.51 -3.12 -7.77
N GLN A 65 21.26 -3.55 -7.74
CA GLN A 65 20.49 -3.93 -8.92
C GLN A 65 19.65 -2.76 -9.41
N LEU A 66 19.58 -2.59 -10.72
CA LEU A 66 18.94 -1.48 -11.41
C LEU A 66 17.94 -2.05 -12.43
N PRO A 67 16.64 -2.06 -12.13
CA PRO A 67 15.61 -2.65 -12.99
C PRO A 67 15.18 -1.66 -14.09
N ILE A 68 16.12 -1.30 -14.91
CA ILE A 68 15.99 -0.23 -15.90
C ILE A 68 14.78 -0.42 -16.82
N SER A 69 14.46 -1.66 -17.16
CA SER A 69 13.32 -1.98 -18.01
C SER A 69 11.99 -1.53 -17.37
N ASN A 70 11.73 -2.03 -16.18
CA ASN A 70 10.48 -1.76 -15.45
C ASN A 70 10.34 -0.28 -15.11
N ASP A 71 11.42 0.33 -14.64
CA ASP A 71 11.41 1.74 -14.26
C ASP A 71 11.20 2.64 -15.48
N TRP A 72 11.86 2.36 -16.59
CA TRP A 72 11.68 3.14 -17.81
C TRP A 72 10.26 3.01 -18.37
N GLN A 73 9.75 1.79 -18.42
CA GLN A 73 8.38 1.51 -18.83
C GLN A 73 7.36 2.24 -17.95
N ALA A 74 7.61 2.28 -16.64
CA ALA A 74 6.73 2.96 -15.68
C ALA A 74 6.64 4.48 -15.91
N PHE A 75 7.75 5.12 -16.32
CA PHE A 75 7.78 6.56 -16.53
C PHE A 75 7.33 6.98 -17.92
N TRP A 76 7.72 6.23 -18.97
CA TRP A 76 7.51 6.66 -20.35
C TRP A 76 6.71 5.70 -21.23
N GLY A 77 6.37 4.52 -20.72
CA GLY A 77 5.47 3.59 -21.41
C GLY A 77 6.11 2.83 -22.59
N TYR A 78 7.45 2.80 -22.69
CA TYR A 78 8.18 2.06 -23.72
C TYR A 78 9.54 1.56 -23.20
N HIS A 79 10.16 0.63 -23.93
CA HIS A 79 11.51 0.15 -23.64
C HIS A 79 12.51 0.93 -24.48
N PRO A 80 13.57 1.51 -23.85
CA PRO A 80 14.49 2.40 -24.55
C PRO A 80 15.59 1.65 -25.32
N ILE A 81 16.25 2.37 -26.22
CA ILE A 81 17.58 2.00 -26.69
C ILE A 81 18.58 2.91 -25.98
N ILE A 82 19.24 2.38 -24.96
CA ILE A 82 20.23 3.15 -24.21
C ILE A 82 21.43 3.49 -25.10
N ASN A 83 21.68 4.78 -25.24
CA ASN A 83 22.79 5.31 -26.03
C ASN A 83 23.83 6.06 -25.19
N GLY A 84 23.58 6.27 -23.90
CA GLY A 84 24.51 6.90 -22.98
C GLY A 84 24.34 6.43 -21.53
N ILE A 85 25.47 6.36 -20.83
CA ILE A 85 25.54 6.11 -19.39
C ILE A 85 26.21 7.30 -18.74
N ILE A 86 25.63 7.81 -17.66
CA ILE A 86 26.07 9.01 -16.96
C ILE A 86 26.43 8.63 -15.52
N TYR A 87 27.69 8.79 -15.15
CA TYR A 87 28.14 8.59 -13.77
C TYR A 87 28.13 9.92 -13.02
N ILE A 88 27.51 9.97 -11.86
CA ILE A 88 27.29 11.19 -11.10
C ILE A 88 28.01 11.11 -9.77
N ASN A 89 28.79 12.16 -9.51
CA ASN A 89 29.44 12.42 -8.22
C ASN A 89 29.40 13.93 -8.00
N ASP A 90 28.29 14.43 -7.52
CA ASP A 90 28.09 15.87 -7.26
C ASP A 90 28.45 16.23 -5.82
N LEU A 91 29.28 17.25 -5.70
CA LEU A 91 29.86 17.73 -4.44
C LEU A 91 29.60 19.22 -4.29
N ASP A 92 28.47 19.56 -3.69
CA ASP A 92 28.21 20.94 -3.25
C ASP A 92 29.06 21.26 -2.01
N GLY A 93 30.37 21.53 -2.19
CA GLY A 93 31.20 21.98 -1.06
C GLY A 93 32.67 21.51 -1.05
N LEU A 94 33.39 21.96 -0.09
CA LEU A 94 34.84 22.14 0.04
C LEU A 94 35.69 20.87 0.28
N SER A 95 35.24 19.67 0.06
CA SER A 95 36.07 18.46 0.27
C SER A 95 36.06 17.52 -0.94
N SER A 96 37.23 17.12 -1.41
CA SER A 96 37.39 16.09 -2.43
C SER A 96 36.91 14.74 -1.88
N ARG A 97 35.92 14.13 -2.54
CA ARG A 97 35.41 12.81 -2.22
C ARG A 97 35.42 11.96 -3.48
N SER A 98 35.57 10.67 -3.33
CA SER A 98 35.67 9.76 -4.46
C SER A 98 34.56 8.75 -4.42
N VAL A 99 33.99 8.49 -5.59
CA VAL A 99 33.15 7.34 -5.86
C VAL A 99 33.81 6.47 -6.92
N TRP A 100 33.69 5.20 -6.74
CA TRP A 100 34.16 4.19 -7.73
C TRP A 100 32.96 3.38 -8.17
N PHE A 101 32.87 3.18 -9.45
CA PHE A 101 31.89 2.33 -10.10
C PHE A 101 32.64 1.17 -10.76
N ASP A 102 32.08 -0.03 -10.63
CA ASP A 102 32.65 -1.24 -11.23
C ASP A 102 31.53 -2.24 -11.57
N ASN A 103 31.83 -3.19 -12.42
CA ASN A 103 30.96 -4.33 -12.74
C ASN A 103 29.53 -3.94 -13.10
N LEU A 104 29.36 -2.95 -14.01
CA LEU A 104 28.04 -2.73 -14.61
C LEU A 104 27.80 -3.84 -15.62
N ILE A 105 26.92 -4.76 -15.26
CA ILE A 105 26.60 -5.95 -16.05
C ILE A 105 25.09 -6.10 -16.16
N ASP A 106 24.64 -6.68 -17.26
CA ASP A 106 23.27 -7.17 -17.39
C ASP A 106 23.17 -8.55 -16.71
N ILE A 107 22.28 -8.68 -15.75
CA ILE A 107 22.07 -9.92 -14.99
C ILE A 107 20.70 -10.55 -15.28
N SER A 108 20.00 -10.08 -16.31
CA SER A 108 18.63 -10.51 -16.65
C SER A 108 18.50 -12.03 -16.79
N SER A 109 19.52 -12.67 -17.37
CA SER A 109 19.56 -14.13 -17.56
C SER A 109 19.98 -14.92 -16.32
N ASP A 110 20.47 -14.25 -15.29
CA ASP A 110 21.05 -14.90 -14.11
C ASP A 110 20.08 -14.96 -12.92
N LEU A 111 18.89 -14.44 -13.09
CA LEU A 111 17.88 -14.32 -12.04
C LEU A 111 16.56 -15.02 -12.44
N PRO A 112 16.54 -16.36 -12.57
CA PRO A 112 15.25 -17.02 -12.68
C PRO A 112 14.51 -16.89 -11.34
N VAL A 113 13.44 -16.13 -11.35
CA VAL A 113 12.57 -15.87 -10.19
C VAL A 113 11.33 -16.76 -10.30
N ALA A 114 10.86 -17.27 -9.19
CA ALA A 114 9.60 -18.01 -9.21
C ALA A 114 8.43 -17.05 -9.40
N PRO A 115 7.42 -17.40 -10.22
CA PRO A 115 6.24 -16.57 -10.40
C PRO A 115 5.53 -16.33 -9.07
N VAL A 116 5.16 -15.08 -8.83
CA VAL A 116 4.30 -14.72 -7.71
C VAL A 116 2.86 -14.79 -8.20
N VAL A 117 2.05 -15.57 -7.50
CA VAL A 117 0.73 -15.94 -7.93
C VAL A 117 -0.29 -15.46 -6.92
N SER A 118 -1.36 -14.83 -7.40
CA SER A 118 -2.55 -14.57 -6.60
C SER A 118 -3.82 -15.10 -7.29
N ILE A 119 -4.84 -15.37 -6.50
CA ILE A 119 -6.14 -15.85 -6.97
C ILE A 119 -7.18 -14.81 -6.59
N SER A 120 -7.99 -14.40 -7.55
CA SER A 120 -9.25 -13.71 -7.30
C SER A 120 -10.42 -14.53 -7.87
N THR A 121 -11.61 -14.31 -7.31
CA THR A 121 -12.79 -15.08 -7.66
C THR A 121 -13.99 -14.19 -7.89
N SER A 122 -14.84 -14.56 -8.84
CA SER A 122 -16.14 -13.94 -9.04
C SER A 122 -17.21 -15.02 -9.06
N TYR A 123 -18.26 -14.84 -8.27
CA TYR A 123 -19.34 -15.82 -8.12
C TYR A 123 -20.52 -15.48 -9.04
N GLN A 124 -21.13 -16.52 -9.60
CA GLN A 124 -22.40 -16.36 -10.30
C GLN A 124 -23.55 -16.24 -9.28
N VAL A 125 -24.38 -15.22 -9.46
CA VAL A 125 -25.47 -14.88 -8.53
C VAL A 125 -26.59 -15.93 -8.50
N LYS A 126 -26.65 -16.84 -9.45
CA LYS A 126 -27.78 -17.77 -9.63
C LYS A 126 -27.44 -19.25 -9.52
N ASP A 127 -26.17 -19.59 -9.46
CA ASP A 127 -25.72 -20.98 -9.35
C ASP A 127 -24.50 -21.09 -8.43
N THR A 128 -23.95 -22.28 -8.30
CA THR A 128 -22.74 -22.55 -7.52
C THR A 128 -21.48 -22.39 -8.36
N GLY A 129 -21.55 -21.61 -9.43
CA GLY A 129 -20.45 -21.35 -10.34
C GLY A 129 -19.54 -20.25 -9.86
N VAL A 130 -18.24 -20.48 -10.00
CA VAL A 130 -17.18 -19.53 -9.64
C VAL A 130 -16.25 -19.34 -10.81
N PHE A 131 -16.02 -18.10 -11.20
CA PHE A 131 -14.93 -17.73 -12.08
C PHE A 131 -13.67 -17.51 -11.25
N PHE A 132 -12.59 -18.12 -11.68
CA PHE A 132 -11.27 -17.96 -11.09
C PHE A 132 -10.40 -17.16 -12.04
N TYR A 133 -9.72 -16.18 -11.48
CA TYR A 133 -8.75 -15.37 -12.20
C TYR A 133 -7.42 -15.51 -11.50
N ASN A 134 -6.37 -15.70 -12.28
CA ASN A 134 -5.01 -15.63 -11.79
C ASN A 134 -4.45 -14.23 -12.04
N ASP A 135 -3.61 -13.79 -11.14
CA ASP A 135 -2.66 -12.71 -11.39
C ASP A 135 -1.28 -13.30 -11.13
N VAL A 136 -0.50 -13.38 -12.21
CA VAL A 136 0.85 -13.93 -12.17
C VAL A 136 1.80 -12.84 -12.60
N ILE A 137 2.77 -12.56 -11.76
CA ILE A 137 3.85 -11.66 -12.08
C ILE A 137 5.16 -12.40 -11.95
N ASP A 138 5.92 -12.34 -13.03
CA ASP A 138 7.23 -12.90 -13.13
C ASP A 138 8.10 -11.91 -13.88
N PRO A 139 9.24 -11.47 -13.31
CA PRO A 139 10.10 -10.49 -13.97
C PRO A 139 10.91 -11.05 -15.14
N ASP A 140 10.99 -12.37 -15.28
CA ASP A 140 11.81 -13.05 -16.27
C ASP A 140 11.04 -14.04 -17.16
N SER A 141 9.71 -14.17 -17.00
CA SER A 141 8.87 -14.99 -17.87
C SER A 141 7.49 -14.36 -18.13
N ASP A 142 7.05 -14.47 -19.40
CA ASP A 142 5.68 -14.17 -19.84
C ASP A 142 4.92 -15.47 -20.21
N VAL A 143 5.54 -16.64 -20.03
CA VAL A 143 4.98 -17.93 -20.44
C VAL A 143 4.74 -18.81 -19.21
N PHE A 144 3.48 -19.15 -18.98
CA PHE A 144 3.08 -19.88 -17.79
C PHE A 144 2.24 -21.12 -18.11
N ALA A 145 2.46 -22.17 -17.35
CA ALA A 145 1.58 -23.34 -17.26
C ALA A 145 0.80 -23.28 -15.94
N TYR A 146 -0.50 -23.53 -16.00
CA TYR A 146 -1.44 -23.43 -14.88
C TYR A 146 -1.93 -24.80 -14.46
N GLU A 147 -2.00 -25.05 -13.16
CA GLU A 147 -2.59 -26.26 -12.57
C GLU A 147 -3.49 -25.84 -11.39
N TRP A 148 -4.81 -25.83 -11.65
CA TRP A 148 -5.83 -25.56 -10.64
C TRP A 148 -6.33 -26.86 -10.01
N SER A 149 -6.52 -26.83 -8.69
CA SER A 149 -7.30 -27.82 -7.94
C SER A 149 -8.42 -27.11 -7.21
N PHE A 150 -9.67 -27.49 -7.45
CA PHE A 150 -10.83 -26.76 -6.92
C PHE A 150 -11.29 -27.25 -5.53
N GLY A 151 -10.57 -28.17 -4.90
CA GLY A 151 -10.89 -28.67 -3.56
C GLY A 151 -11.99 -29.73 -3.51
N ASP A 152 -12.66 -29.98 -4.61
CA ASP A 152 -13.71 -31.01 -4.79
C ASP A 152 -13.24 -32.23 -5.60
N SER A 153 -11.93 -32.40 -5.76
CA SER A 153 -11.27 -33.42 -6.56
C SER A 153 -11.35 -33.20 -8.08
N THR A 154 -11.68 -31.99 -8.50
CA THR A 154 -11.62 -31.58 -9.91
C THR A 154 -10.47 -30.63 -10.16
N TYR A 155 -10.06 -30.49 -11.42
CA TYR A 155 -8.83 -29.76 -11.82
C TYR A 155 -9.04 -29.01 -13.13
N SER A 156 -8.20 -28.00 -13.38
CA SER A 156 -8.14 -27.28 -14.66
C SER A 156 -6.73 -26.82 -14.96
N ASN A 157 -6.41 -26.69 -16.26
CA ASN A 157 -5.15 -26.10 -16.75
C ASN A 157 -5.39 -24.80 -17.51
N LEU A 158 -6.60 -24.26 -17.48
CA LEU A 158 -6.92 -22.98 -18.09
C LEU A 158 -6.36 -21.84 -17.23
N PRO A 159 -5.89 -20.72 -17.82
CA PRO A 159 -5.42 -19.59 -17.03
C PRO A 159 -6.51 -19.05 -16.09
N ASN A 160 -7.72 -18.83 -16.61
CA ASN A 160 -8.86 -18.30 -15.85
C ASN A 160 -10.07 -19.25 -16.02
N PRO A 161 -10.16 -20.32 -15.22
CA PRO A 161 -11.24 -21.29 -15.35
C PRO A 161 -12.55 -20.81 -14.71
N TYR A 162 -13.65 -21.29 -15.28
CA TYR A 162 -14.95 -21.32 -14.59
C TYR A 162 -15.15 -22.73 -14.03
N HIS A 163 -15.62 -22.81 -12.78
CA HIS A 163 -15.93 -24.07 -12.14
C HIS A 163 -17.30 -24.04 -11.46
N LEU A 164 -18.08 -25.11 -11.68
CA LEU A 164 -19.39 -25.29 -11.08
C LEU A 164 -19.30 -26.32 -9.94
N TYR A 165 -19.51 -25.86 -8.71
CA TYR A 165 -19.49 -26.72 -7.55
C TYR A 165 -20.82 -27.42 -7.34
N THR A 166 -20.77 -28.69 -6.96
CA THR A 166 -21.93 -29.42 -6.42
C THR A 166 -21.87 -29.32 -4.90
N ILE A 167 -22.89 -28.74 -4.27
CA ILE A 167 -22.95 -28.58 -2.82
C ILE A 167 -22.93 -29.96 -2.17
N GLY A 168 -21.84 -30.27 -1.52
CA GLY A 168 -21.57 -31.57 -0.87
C GLY A 168 -20.94 -31.38 0.51
N SER A 169 -20.59 -32.49 1.13
CA SER A 169 -20.10 -32.57 2.51
C SER A 169 -18.67 -32.01 2.76
N SER A 170 -17.96 -31.56 1.74
CA SER A 170 -16.55 -31.15 1.81
C SER A 170 -16.36 -29.63 1.85
N TYR A 171 -17.32 -28.92 2.31
CA TYR A 171 -17.38 -27.47 2.40
C TYR A 171 -16.68 -26.92 3.67
N PRO A 172 -15.90 -25.82 3.65
CA PRO A 172 -15.53 -25.02 2.47
C PRO A 172 -14.53 -25.73 1.55
N TYR A 173 -14.46 -25.31 0.26
CA TYR A 173 -13.52 -25.85 -0.70
C TYR A 173 -12.25 -25.01 -0.73
N THR A 174 -11.11 -25.60 -0.43
CA THR A 174 -9.80 -24.95 -0.60
C THR A 174 -9.34 -25.11 -2.04
N VAL A 175 -9.30 -24.02 -2.78
CA VAL A 175 -8.78 -23.97 -4.15
C VAL A 175 -7.30 -23.64 -4.11
N THR A 176 -6.52 -24.35 -4.91
CA THR A 176 -5.09 -24.08 -5.07
C THR A 176 -4.75 -23.87 -6.54
N LEU A 177 -3.87 -22.92 -6.81
CA LEU A 177 -3.27 -22.68 -8.11
C LEU A 177 -1.76 -22.89 -7.99
N LYS A 178 -1.22 -23.71 -8.89
CA LYS A 178 0.19 -23.84 -9.15
C LYS A 178 0.48 -23.24 -10.52
N VAL A 179 1.45 -22.35 -10.61
CA VAL A 179 1.93 -21.77 -11.86
C VAL A 179 3.39 -22.14 -12.04
N THR A 180 3.73 -22.62 -13.23
CA THR A 180 5.10 -22.94 -13.60
C THR A 180 5.50 -22.07 -14.77
N ASP A 181 6.62 -21.36 -14.66
CA ASP A 181 7.21 -20.56 -15.73
C ASP A 181 7.99 -21.42 -16.75
N ASP A 182 8.49 -20.81 -17.80
CA ASP A 182 9.28 -21.47 -18.85
C ASP A 182 10.69 -21.88 -18.38
N THR A 183 11.16 -21.36 -17.24
CA THR A 183 12.40 -21.81 -16.60
C THR A 183 12.20 -22.98 -15.64
N GLY A 184 10.95 -23.39 -15.40
CA GLY A 184 10.56 -24.48 -14.51
C GLY A 184 10.44 -24.06 -13.03
N LYS A 185 10.45 -22.75 -12.72
CA LYS A 185 10.15 -22.26 -11.38
C LYS A 185 8.65 -22.30 -11.13
N VAL A 186 8.27 -22.40 -9.86
CA VAL A 186 6.88 -22.65 -9.47
C VAL A 186 6.43 -21.66 -8.41
N GLY A 187 5.32 -20.99 -8.67
CA GLY A 187 4.57 -20.21 -7.71
C GLY A 187 3.26 -20.89 -7.30
N PHE A 188 2.76 -20.58 -6.11
CA PHE A 188 1.53 -21.14 -5.59
C PHE A 188 0.66 -20.05 -4.98
N ALA A 189 -0.67 -20.23 -5.14
CA ALA A 189 -1.67 -19.47 -4.40
C ALA A 189 -2.78 -20.40 -3.92
N SER A 190 -3.50 -20.00 -2.87
CA SER A 190 -4.69 -20.73 -2.41
C SER A 190 -5.75 -19.75 -1.91
N THR A 191 -7.01 -20.15 -2.04
CA THR A 191 -8.17 -19.42 -1.52
C THR A 191 -9.27 -20.41 -1.12
N ASP A 192 -10.05 -20.06 -0.11
CA ASP A 192 -11.20 -20.85 0.29
C ASP A 192 -12.47 -20.35 -0.39
N ILE A 193 -13.23 -21.26 -0.94
CA ILE A 193 -14.52 -20.98 -1.58
C ILE A 193 -15.64 -21.31 -0.61
N ILE A 194 -16.39 -20.29 -0.28
CA ILE A 194 -17.58 -20.38 0.56
C ILE A 194 -18.80 -20.08 -0.32
N LEU A 195 -19.56 -21.12 -0.65
CA LEU A 195 -20.79 -21.00 -1.43
C LEU A 195 -21.97 -20.82 -0.48
N GLU A 196 -22.48 -19.62 -0.38
CA GLU A 196 -23.70 -19.37 0.37
C GLU A 196 -24.93 -19.65 -0.50
N THR A 197 -25.62 -20.75 -0.19
CA THR A 197 -26.92 -21.03 -0.80
C THR A 197 -28.01 -20.18 -0.15
N GLY A 198 -28.40 -19.13 -0.81
CA GLY A 198 -29.77 -18.63 -0.59
C GLY A 198 -29.98 -17.21 -0.10
N ASN A 199 -29.08 -16.24 -0.27
CA ASN A 199 -29.47 -14.84 -0.03
C ASN A 199 -28.62 -13.79 -0.80
N SER A 200 -28.49 -13.96 -2.10
CA SER A 200 -27.75 -13.03 -2.99
C SER A 200 -28.35 -11.63 -3.15
N TYR A 201 -29.43 -11.32 -2.41
CA TYR A 201 -30.04 -10.00 -2.41
C TYR A 201 -29.68 -9.16 -1.18
N LEU A 202 -29.02 -9.73 -0.19
CA LEU A 202 -28.58 -8.96 0.98
C LEU A 202 -27.24 -8.28 0.66
N PRO A 203 -27.09 -7.00 0.98
CA PRO A 203 -25.82 -6.31 0.81
C PRO A 203 -24.76 -6.90 1.74
N VAL A 204 -23.50 -6.75 1.35
CA VAL A 204 -22.37 -6.92 2.26
C VAL A 204 -22.23 -5.64 3.07
N THR A 205 -22.37 -5.76 4.38
CA THR A 205 -22.26 -4.61 5.28
C THR A 205 -20.79 -4.36 5.61
N CYS A 206 -20.34 -3.13 5.37
CA CYS A 206 -18.95 -2.70 5.60
C CYS A 206 -18.89 -1.59 6.64
N ASN A 207 -17.96 -1.70 7.58
CA ASN A 207 -17.62 -0.68 8.53
C ASN A 207 -16.20 -0.16 8.27
N PHE A 208 -16.04 1.15 8.21
CA PHE A 208 -14.75 1.81 8.06
C PHE A 208 -14.48 2.69 9.28
N VAL A 209 -13.28 2.58 9.81
CA VAL A 209 -12.79 3.44 10.89
C VAL A 209 -11.44 4.05 10.52
N GLY A 210 -11.05 5.07 11.24
CA GLY A 210 -9.81 5.81 11.03
C GLY A 210 -8.56 5.09 11.57
N ASP A 211 -7.60 5.90 12.01
CA ASP A 211 -6.26 5.46 12.35
C ASP A 211 -6.23 4.70 13.69
N ILE A 212 -5.51 3.58 13.70
CA ILE A 212 -5.27 2.74 14.87
C ILE A 212 -3.77 2.72 15.18
N MET A 213 -3.39 3.20 16.39
CA MET A 213 -2.04 3.20 16.91
C MET A 213 -2.03 2.58 18.33
N LEU A 214 -1.71 1.29 18.45
CA LEU A 214 -1.69 0.51 19.70
C LEU A 214 -0.30 0.51 20.33
N ALA A 215 0.22 1.70 20.69
CA ALA A 215 1.56 1.87 21.24
C ALA A 215 1.63 3.09 22.19
N ARG A 216 2.83 3.53 22.54
CA ARG A 216 3.12 4.79 23.25
C ARG A 216 2.40 4.89 24.59
N ARG A 217 1.56 5.93 24.82
CA ARG A 217 0.88 6.17 26.10
C ARG A 217 -0.02 4.99 26.51
N TYR A 218 -0.56 4.25 25.54
CA TYR A 218 -1.36 3.08 25.83
C TYR A 218 -0.56 1.95 26.49
N GLU A 219 0.73 1.81 26.16
CA GLU A 219 1.63 0.77 26.69
C GLU A 219 2.51 1.23 27.84
N ASN A 220 2.59 2.54 28.12
CA ASN A 220 3.41 3.05 29.22
C ASN A 220 2.92 2.53 30.58
N PRO A 221 3.78 2.44 31.59
CA PRO A 221 3.36 2.12 32.95
C PRO A 221 2.20 3.04 33.41
N GLY A 222 1.09 2.43 33.79
CA GLY A 222 -0.16 3.14 34.11
C GLY A 222 -1.07 3.43 32.91
N GLY A 223 -0.64 3.12 31.69
CA GLY A 223 -1.49 3.16 30.50
C GLY A 223 -2.58 2.11 30.52
N ILE A 224 -3.50 2.22 29.55
CA ILE A 224 -4.69 1.34 29.51
C ILE A 224 -4.31 -0.13 29.25
N ILE A 225 -3.31 -0.41 28.39
CA ILE A 225 -2.92 -1.77 28.04
C ILE A 225 -2.34 -2.53 29.24
N PRO A 226 -1.33 -2.04 29.96
CA PRO A 226 -0.79 -2.76 31.11
C PRO A 226 -1.76 -2.81 32.31
N THR A 227 -2.77 -1.95 32.35
CA THR A 227 -3.69 -1.84 33.49
C THR A 227 -4.97 -2.66 33.29
N LEU A 228 -5.55 -2.60 32.09
CA LEU A 228 -6.88 -3.16 31.76
C LEU A 228 -6.82 -4.15 30.59
N GLY A 229 -5.70 -4.29 29.92
CA GLY A 229 -5.52 -5.07 28.68
C GLY A 229 -5.93 -4.30 27.43
N VAL A 230 -5.42 -4.74 26.27
CA VAL A 230 -5.63 -4.08 24.98
C VAL A 230 -7.12 -4.03 24.58
N ASN A 231 -7.91 -5.04 24.96
CA ASN A 231 -9.34 -5.11 24.65
C ASN A 231 -10.13 -3.92 25.25
N ALA A 232 -9.65 -3.39 26.40
CA ALA A 232 -10.32 -2.27 27.06
C ALA A 232 -10.37 -1.01 26.20
N ILE A 233 -9.44 -0.83 25.28
CA ILE A 233 -9.39 0.29 24.33
C ILE A 233 -10.63 0.27 23.43
N PHE A 234 -11.05 -0.92 22.98
CA PHE A 234 -12.14 -1.09 22.02
C PHE A 234 -13.52 -1.25 22.67
N ASN A 235 -13.59 -1.43 23.98
CA ASN A 235 -14.87 -1.61 24.69
C ASN A 235 -15.93 -0.55 24.37
N PRO A 236 -15.60 0.76 24.27
CA PRO A 236 -16.62 1.78 23.98
C PRO A 236 -17.23 1.65 22.59
N THR A 237 -16.46 1.17 21.61
CA THR A 237 -16.87 1.10 20.21
C THR A 237 -17.39 -0.28 19.80
N LYS A 238 -17.04 -1.34 20.53
CA LYS A 238 -17.40 -2.72 20.19
C LYS A 238 -18.89 -2.95 19.92
N PRO A 239 -19.86 -2.34 20.63
CA PRO A 239 -21.28 -2.52 20.32
C PRO A 239 -21.73 -1.92 18.98
N TYR A 240 -20.90 -1.12 18.36
CA TYR A 240 -21.18 -0.39 17.11
C TYR A 240 -20.24 -0.80 15.96
N PHE A 241 -19.29 -1.67 16.27
CA PHE A 241 -18.25 -2.16 15.34
C PHE A 241 -18.07 -3.66 15.56
N GLY A 242 -17.29 -4.34 14.72
CA GLY A 242 -17.08 -5.78 14.85
C GLY A 242 -18.32 -6.56 14.41
N ASP A 243 -18.99 -7.20 15.35
CA ASP A 243 -20.10 -8.16 15.09
C ASP A 243 -21.33 -7.54 14.39
N VAL A 244 -21.33 -6.24 14.08
CA VAL A 244 -22.47 -5.55 13.43
C VAL A 244 -22.32 -5.40 11.92
N ALA A 245 -21.20 -5.83 11.36
CA ALA A 245 -20.97 -5.82 9.91
C ALA A 245 -20.28 -7.11 9.44
N ASP A 246 -20.33 -7.34 8.14
CA ASP A 246 -19.67 -8.47 7.49
C ASP A 246 -18.18 -8.23 7.33
N ILE A 247 -17.77 -6.96 7.18
CA ILE A 247 -16.38 -6.56 6.97
C ILE A 247 -16.08 -5.30 7.79
N ASN A 248 -15.02 -5.33 8.58
CA ASN A 248 -14.55 -4.22 9.40
C ASN A 248 -13.14 -3.82 8.97
N ILE A 249 -12.98 -2.57 8.55
CA ILE A 249 -11.80 -2.05 7.87
C ILE A 249 -11.21 -0.88 8.69
N ALA A 250 -9.87 -0.84 8.82
CA ALA A 250 -9.16 0.22 9.53
C ALA A 250 -7.79 0.51 8.88
N ASN A 251 -7.20 1.67 9.20
CA ASN A 251 -5.78 1.92 8.96
C ASN A 251 -4.96 1.53 10.21
N LEU A 252 -3.99 0.65 10.06
CA LEU A 252 -3.07 0.26 11.15
C LEU A 252 -1.80 1.11 11.07
N GLU A 253 -1.79 2.21 11.82
CA GLU A 253 -0.72 3.21 11.79
C GLU A 253 0.32 2.97 12.89
N VAL A 254 0.77 1.74 13.00
CA VAL A 254 1.79 1.29 13.94
C VAL A 254 2.37 -0.02 13.46
N VAL A 255 3.64 -0.26 13.70
CA VAL A 255 4.21 -1.60 13.53
C VAL A 255 4.14 -2.38 14.85
N LEU A 256 3.44 -3.51 14.85
CA LEU A 256 3.31 -4.41 16.00
C LEU A 256 4.45 -5.44 15.96
N SER A 257 5.58 -5.11 16.61
CA SER A 257 6.80 -5.89 16.49
C SER A 257 7.70 -5.73 17.72
N ASN A 258 8.56 -6.72 17.95
CA ASN A 258 9.64 -6.65 18.94
C ASN A 258 11.05 -6.78 18.31
N VAL A 259 11.13 -6.73 16.97
CA VAL A 259 12.39 -6.77 16.22
C VAL A 259 12.59 -5.46 15.43
N GLY A 260 13.74 -5.33 14.79
CA GLY A 260 14.08 -4.16 14.01
C GLY A 260 14.60 -3.00 14.82
N VAL A 261 15.15 -2.01 14.12
CA VAL A 261 15.70 -0.78 14.70
C VAL A 261 14.93 0.39 14.10
N HIS A 262 14.57 1.36 14.93
CA HIS A 262 13.82 2.52 14.44
C HIS A 262 14.60 3.28 13.37
N HIS A 263 13.86 3.88 12.46
CA HIS A 263 14.42 4.68 11.38
C HIS A 263 15.32 5.79 11.93
N PRO A 264 16.59 5.89 11.51
CA PRO A 264 17.59 6.76 12.17
C PRO A 264 17.29 8.24 12.06
N THR A 265 16.48 8.66 11.10
CA THR A 265 16.20 10.07 10.80
C THR A 265 14.77 10.51 11.12
N LYS A 266 13.88 9.57 11.47
CA LYS A 266 12.53 9.92 11.93
C LYS A 266 12.56 10.40 13.39
N SER A 267 11.92 11.52 13.65
CA SER A 267 11.73 12.04 15.02
C SER A 267 10.52 11.42 15.72
N VAL A 268 9.55 10.92 14.95
CA VAL A 268 8.35 10.24 15.44
C VAL A 268 8.29 8.84 14.84
N TYR A 269 8.20 7.83 15.68
CA TYR A 269 8.14 6.43 15.28
C TYR A 269 7.26 5.63 16.26
N TYR A 270 6.49 4.69 15.71
CA TYR A 270 5.50 3.92 16.46
C TYR A 270 5.82 2.44 16.41
N ARG A 271 5.92 1.83 17.60
CA ARG A 271 6.02 0.39 17.75
C ARG A 271 5.22 -0.06 18.95
N GLY A 272 4.28 -0.96 18.71
CA GLY A 272 3.49 -1.62 19.73
C GLY A 272 3.92 -3.06 19.97
N ASN A 273 3.56 -3.61 21.12
CA ASN A 273 3.78 -5.01 21.42
C ASN A 273 3.02 -5.91 20.45
N PRO A 274 3.64 -6.97 19.89
CA PRO A 274 2.95 -7.94 19.04
C PRO A 274 1.65 -8.50 19.63
N ALA A 275 1.59 -8.68 20.94
CA ALA A 275 0.39 -9.18 21.63
C ALA A 275 -0.85 -8.28 21.42
N ASN A 276 -0.65 -7.01 21.03
CA ASN A 276 -1.75 -6.06 20.79
C ASN A 276 -2.57 -6.41 19.56
N VAL A 277 -2.10 -7.31 18.67
CA VAL A 277 -2.92 -7.90 17.61
C VAL A 277 -4.21 -8.51 18.17
N SER A 278 -4.17 -9.07 19.39
CA SER A 278 -5.36 -9.60 20.05
C SER A 278 -6.46 -8.56 20.25
N GLY A 279 -6.11 -7.28 20.37
CA GLY A 279 -7.06 -6.18 20.45
C GLY A 279 -7.79 -5.93 19.11
N LEU A 280 -7.10 -6.07 17.99
CA LEU A 280 -7.69 -5.99 16.66
C LEU A 280 -8.69 -7.14 16.45
N VAL A 281 -8.32 -8.37 16.84
CA VAL A 281 -9.22 -9.54 16.82
C VAL A 281 -10.44 -9.29 17.71
N TYR A 282 -10.22 -8.80 18.94
CA TYR A 282 -11.32 -8.49 19.85
C TYR A 282 -12.26 -7.42 19.28
N ALA A 283 -11.72 -6.41 18.62
CA ALA A 283 -12.54 -5.38 17.95
C ALA A 283 -13.32 -5.93 16.76
N GLY A 284 -12.93 -7.08 16.22
CA GLY A 284 -13.50 -7.67 15.01
C GLY A 284 -12.98 -7.02 13.73
N ILE A 285 -11.73 -6.55 13.73
CA ILE A 285 -11.07 -6.03 12.51
C ILE A 285 -10.75 -7.19 11.58
N ASP A 286 -11.22 -7.10 10.34
CA ASP A 286 -10.99 -8.11 9.30
C ASP A 286 -9.86 -7.69 8.36
N ILE A 287 -9.75 -6.38 8.08
CA ILE A 287 -8.81 -5.86 7.09
C ILE A 287 -8.14 -4.60 7.62
N VAL A 288 -6.82 -4.51 7.45
CA VAL A 288 -6.06 -3.31 7.78
C VAL A 288 -5.28 -2.75 6.59
N CYS A 289 -5.34 -1.42 6.41
CA CYS A 289 -4.41 -0.69 5.56
C CYS A 289 -3.05 -0.58 6.25
N THR A 290 -1.97 -0.92 5.54
CA THR A 290 -0.60 -0.75 6.00
C THR A 290 0.20 0.23 5.14
N ALA A 291 -0.44 0.91 4.18
CA ALA A 291 0.18 1.96 3.39
C ALA A 291 0.19 3.29 4.15
N ASN A 292 1.06 3.44 5.13
CA ASN A 292 1.20 4.67 5.91
C ASN A 292 2.65 4.98 6.28
N ASN A 293 2.91 6.20 6.76
CA ASN A 293 4.24 6.69 7.10
C ASN A 293 4.87 5.99 8.33
N HIS A 294 4.10 5.21 9.11
CA HIS A 294 4.59 4.53 10.30
C HIS A 294 4.85 3.04 10.12
N THR A 295 4.45 2.45 9.01
CA THR A 295 4.62 1.01 8.76
C THR A 295 6.09 0.59 8.75
N MET A 296 6.99 1.44 8.24
CA MET A 296 8.44 1.18 8.15
C MET A 296 9.26 1.82 9.28
N ASP A 297 8.65 2.22 10.37
CA ASP A 297 9.35 2.89 11.47
C ASP A 297 10.49 2.05 12.07
N TYR A 298 10.39 0.73 12.02
CA TYR A 298 11.39 -0.21 12.51
C TYR A 298 11.93 -1.14 11.41
N GLY A 299 11.76 -0.75 10.15
CA GLY A 299 12.29 -1.46 8.99
C GLY A 299 11.48 -2.67 8.58
N ILE A 300 11.96 -3.32 7.52
CA ILE A 300 11.25 -4.45 6.89
C ILE A 300 11.13 -5.67 7.81
N GLU A 301 12.12 -5.95 8.64
CA GLU A 301 12.08 -7.08 9.56
C GLU A 301 10.92 -6.96 10.57
N ALA A 302 10.69 -5.73 11.07
CA ALA A 302 9.59 -5.46 11.96
C ALA A 302 8.23 -5.59 11.25
N TYR A 303 8.15 -5.10 10.03
CA TYR A 303 6.93 -5.22 9.21
C TYR A 303 6.62 -6.69 8.89
N GLN A 304 7.60 -7.48 8.44
CA GLN A 304 7.40 -8.91 8.16
C GLN A 304 7.01 -9.70 9.41
N GLN A 305 7.54 -9.34 10.56
CA GLN A 305 7.10 -9.95 11.81
C GLN A 305 5.63 -9.62 12.10
N MET A 306 5.21 -8.36 11.92
CA MET A 306 3.80 -7.96 12.05
C MET A 306 2.89 -8.71 11.09
N GLN A 307 3.31 -8.87 9.81
CA GLN A 307 2.57 -9.68 8.83
C GLN A 307 2.28 -11.08 9.38
N GLY A 308 3.28 -11.77 9.93
CA GLY A 308 3.09 -13.11 10.52
C GLY A 308 2.10 -13.14 11.68
N PHE A 309 1.98 -12.07 12.46
CA PHE A 309 0.96 -11.97 13.51
C PHE A 309 -0.44 -11.68 12.95
N LEU A 310 -0.54 -10.82 11.92
CA LEU A 310 -1.81 -10.55 11.24
C LEU A 310 -2.32 -11.81 10.53
N ASP A 311 -1.44 -12.54 9.82
CA ASP A 311 -1.75 -13.83 9.19
C ASP A 311 -2.27 -14.85 10.21
N SER A 312 -1.59 -14.96 11.35
CA SER A 312 -1.99 -15.87 12.43
C SER A 312 -3.33 -15.49 13.07
N ALA A 313 -3.70 -14.21 12.99
CA ALA A 313 -4.95 -13.67 13.47
C ALA A 313 -6.08 -13.71 12.42
N GLY A 314 -5.78 -14.09 11.17
CA GLY A 314 -6.72 -14.06 10.05
C GLY A 314 -7.08 -12.65 9.58
N ILE A 315 -6.26 -11.64 9.88
CA ILE A 315 -6.47 -10.25 9.48
C ILE A 315 -5.76 -10.00 8.15
N ILE A 316 -6.52 -9.59 7.16
CA ILE A 316 -6.02 -9.26 5.83
C ILE A 316 -5.34 -7.89 5.85
N TYR A 317 -4.24 -7.75 5.11
CA TYR A 317 -3.51 -6.48 5.02
C TYR A 317 -2.97 -6.27 3.59
N SER A 318 -2.74 -5.02 3.23
CA SER A 318 -2.01 -4.64 2.00
C SER A 318 -1.53 -3.20 2.06
N GLY A 319 -0.72 -2.81 1.07
CA GLY A 319 -0.26 -1.44 0.89
C GLY A 319 1.20 -1.20 1.29
N CYS A 320 1.89 -2.23 1.81
CA CYS A 320 3.31 -2.18 2.12
C CYS A 320 3.95 -3.55 1.85
N GLY A 321 5.23 -3.56 1.49
CA GLY A 321 5.93 -4.81 1.17
C GLY A 321 7.45 -4.67 1.16
N ALA A 322 8.14 -5.77 0.87
CA ALA A 322 9.60 -5.81 0.74
C ALA A 322 10.10 -5.10 -0.53
N ASN A 323 9.21 -4.85 -1.46
CA ASN A 323 9.48 -4.14 -2.71
C ASN A 323 8.19 -3.48 -3.23
N ALA A 324 8.28 -2.71 -4.31
CA ALA A 324 7.13 -2.03 -4.90
C ALA A 324 6.07 -3.02 -5.36
N TYR A 325 6.47 -4.16 -5.91
CA TYR A 325 5.53 -5.18 -6.35
C TYR A 325 4.61 -5.61 -5.20
N GLU A 326 5.18 -6.06 -4.09
CA GLU A 326 4.40 -6.47 -2.92
C GLU A 326 3.56 -5.33 -2.33
N ALA A 327 4.12 -4.12 -2.32
CA ALA A 327 3.42 -2.95 -1.77
C ALA A 327 2.15 -2.59 -2.56
N TYR A 328 2.15 -2.80 -3.89
CA TYR A 328 0.99 -2.51 -4.75
C TYR A 328 0.01 -3.66 -4.89
N LEU A 329 0.29 -4.84 -4.30
CA LEU A 329 -0.66 -5.95 -4.34
C LEU A 329 -2.00 -5.55 -3.69
N PRO A 330 -3.12 -5.77 -4.39
CA PRO A 330 -4.44 -5.56 -3.81
C PRO A 330 -4.71 -6.61 -2.73
N ALA A 331 -5.48 -6.25 -1.72
CA ALA A 331 -6.17 -7.25 -0.90
C ALA A 331 -7.55 -7.50 -1.48
N PHE A 332 -7.99 -8.75 -1.41
CA PHE A 332 -9.34 -9.13 -1.82
C PHE A 332 -10.11 -9.67 -0.63
N TYR A 333 -11.38 -9.33 -0.59
CA TYR A 333 -12.33 -9.93 0.34
C TYR A 333 -13.58 -10.36 -0.43
N ASN A 334 -13.89 -11.64 -0.35
CA ASN A 334 -15.11 -12.15 -0.96
C ASN A 334 -16.16 -12.40 0.12
N CYS A 335 -17.31 -11.82 -0.03
CA CYS A 335 -18.43 -12.02 0.86
C CYS A 335 -19.74 -12.02 0.06
N ARG A 336 -20.59 -13.04 0.29
CA ARG A 336 -21.89 -13.21 -0.39
C ARG A 336 -21.81 -13.08 -1.91
N GLY A 337 -20.71 -13.55 -2.51
CA GLY A 337 -20.52 -13.49 -3.95
C GLY A 337 -20.16 -12.11 -4.50
N ILE A 338 -19.82 -11.15 -3.64
CA ILE A 338 -19.24 -9.86 -4.04
C ILE A 338 -17.74 -9.93 -3.75
N ASN A 339 -16.93 -9.78 -4.78
CA ASN A 339 -15.48 -9.73 -4.69
C ASN A 339 -15.03 -8.27 -4.60
N ILE A 340 -14.52 -7.86 -3.45
CA ILE A 340 -14.12 -6.48 -3.16
C ILE A 340 -12.60 -6.39 -3.17
N ALA A 341 -12.04 -5.53 -4.02
CA ALA A 341 -10.62 -5.20 -4.02
C ALA A 341 -10.34 -3.98 -3.15
N PHE A 342 -9.32 -4.09 -2.31
CA PHE A 342 -8.79 -3.00 -1.49
C PHE A 342 -7.44 -2.56 -2.05
N LEU A 343 -7.39 -1.33 -2.57
CA LEU A 343 -6.23 -0.71 -3.21
C LEU A 343 -5.70 0.39 -2.29
N ARG A 344 -4.43 0.32 -1.92
CA ARG A 344 -3.89 1.14 -0.85
C ARG A 344 -2.61 1.84 -1.25
N SER A 345 -2.47 3.11 -0.83
CA SER A 345 -1.27 3.89 -1.11
C SER A 345 -1.13 5.08 -0.17
N SER A 346 0.08 5.63 -0.08
CA SER A 346 0.38 6.82 0.72
C SER A 346 1.26 7.80 -0.05
N ASP A 347 1.03 9.11 0.17
CA ASP A 347 1.91 10.18 -0.30
C ASP A 347 2.92 10.62 0.78
N ARG A 348 2.83 10.04 1.99
CA ARG A 348 3.66 10.43 3.13
C ARG A 348 5.07 9.85 3.05
N THR A 349 5.85 10.34 2.13
CA THR A 349 7.19 9.83 1.81
C THR A 349 8.21 9.99 2.95
N GLY A 350 7.88 10.72 4.01
CA GLY A 350 8.78 10.95 5.15
C GLY A 350 9.84 12.02 4.91
N GLN A 351 9.80 12.69 3.77
CA GLN A 351 10.75 13.74 3.42
C GLN A 351 10.38 15.11 3.97
N TYR A 352 10.31 15.27 5.26
CA TYR A 352 10.20 16.61 5.85
C TYR A 352 11.52 17.39 5.84
N ASN A 353 12.62 16.72 5.60
CA ASN A 353 13.92 17.31 5.34
C ASN A 353 14.74 16.38 4.46
N ASN A 354 15.68 16.90 3.71
CA ASN A 354 16.51 16.18 2.76
C ASN A 354 17.39 15.06 3.36
N ALA A 355 17.26 14.75 4.64
CA ALA A 355 18.04 13.75 5.36
C ALA A 355 17.28 12.42 5.56
N GLN A 356 15.99 12.36 5.23
CA GLN A 356 15.21 11.14 5.43
C GLN A 356 15.13 10.33 4.13
N PRO A 357 15.40 9.01 4.14
CA PRO A 357 15.14 8.18 2.99
C PRO A 357 13.64 8.14 2.71
N PHE A 358 13.31 8.01 1.44
CA PHE A 358 11.94 7.82 1.02
C PHE A 358 11.36 6.56 1.64
N LEU A 359 10.16 6.67 2.22
CA LEU A 359 9.46 5.54 2.85
C LEU A 359 8.68 4.69 1.84
N GLN A 360 8.41 5.23 0.63
CA GLN A 360 7.76 4.44 -0.41
C GLN A 360 8.64 3.29 -0.89
N ALA A 361 7.98 2.22 -1.29
CA ALA A 361 8.62 1.06 -1.88
C ALA A 361 9.30 1.40 -3.22
N GLY A 362 10.38 0.72 -3.50
CA GLY A 362 11.04 0.68 -4.79
C GLY A 362 11.18 -0.76 -5.25
N TYR A 363 11.74 -0.98 -6.41
CA TYR A 363 11.87 -2.32 -6.98
C TYR A 363 12.57 -3.32 -6.02
N CYS A 364 13.72 -2.95 -5.46
CA CYS A 364 14.41 -3.73 -4.43
C CYS A 364 14.43 -3.02 -3.07
N LYS A 365 13.47 -2.16 -2.81
CA LYS A 365 13.41 -1.35 -1.60
C LYS A 365 12.07 -1.55 -0.91
N PRO A 366 12.07 -1.96 0.38
CA PRO A 366 10.85 -2.08 1.14
C PRO A 366 10.19 -0.71 1.39
N GLY A 367 8.88 -0.73 1.52
CA GLY A 367 8.10 0.46 1.80
C GLY A 367 6.62 0.28 1.49
N PHE A 368 5.88 1.38 1.54
CA PHE A 368 4.47 1.41 1.15
C PHE A 368 4.31 1.74 -0.35
N ALA A 369 3.15 1.41 -0.91
CA ALA A 369 2.76 1.82 -2.25
C ALA A 369 2.65 3.34 -2.34
N TYR A 370 3.38 3.97 -3.26
CA TYR A 370 3.39 5.41 -3.42
C TYR A 370 2.12 5.91 -4.11
N MET A 371 1.48 6.91 -3.54
CA MET A 371 0.23 7.48 -4.00
C MET A 371 0.49 8.58 -5.03
N THR A 372 0.09 8.33 -6.27
CA THR A 372 -0.03 9.33 -7.34
C THR A 372 -1.26 8.99 -8.18
N PRO A 373 -1.85 9.93 -8.94
CA PRO A 373 -2.94 9.62 -9.86
C PRO A 373 -2.60 8.48 -10.83
N TYR A 374 -1.36 8.44 -11.31
CA TYR A 374 -0.88 7.39 -12.20
C TYR A 374 -0.89 6.01 -11.54
N TYR A 375 -0.31 5.87 -10.34
CA TYR A 375 -0.25 4.58 -9.66
C TYR A 375 -1.61 4.11 -9.16
N ILE A 376 -2.47 5.03 -8.70
CA ILE A 376 -3.86 4.72 -8.36
C ILE A 376 -4.60 4.15 -9.57
N GLN A 377 -4.47 4.81 -10.73
CA GLN A 377 -5.06 4.31 -11.97
C GLN A 377 -4.56 2.91 -12.33
N LYS A 378 -3.24 2.65 -12.16
CA LYS A 378 -2.66 1.33 -12.44
C LYS A 378 -3.17 0.26 -11.48
N GLN A 379 -3.30 0.55 -10.20
CA GLN A 379 -3.89 -0.37 -9.23
C GLN A 379 -5.35 -0.71 -9.60
N ILE A 380 -6.14 0.29 -9.98
CA ILE A 380 -7.53 0.10 -10.39
C ILE A 380 -7.61 -0.75 -11.67
N GLN A 381 -6.78 -0.44 -12.67
CA GLN A 381 -6.71 -1.21 -13.91
C GLN A 381 -6.31 -2.67 -13.68
N ALA A 382 -5.40 -2.91 -12.74
CA ALA A 382 -4.92 -4.27 -12.43
C ALA A 382 -6.01 -5.20 -11.88
N VAL A 383 -7.07 -4.65 -11.29
CA VAL A 383 -8.19 -5.42 -10.73
C VAL A 383 -9.47 -5.32 -11.58
N GLU A 384 -9.40 -4.66 -12.74
CA GLU A 384 -10.53 -4.53 -13.64
C GLU A 384 -10.89 -5.90 -14.23
N GLY A 385 -12.19 -6.27 -14.15
CA GLY A 385 -12.67 -7.59 -14.54
C GLY A 385 -12.36 -8.72 -13.54
N ILE A 386 -11.66 -8.40 -12.44
CA ILE A 386 -11.34 -9.32 -11.35
C ILE A 386 -12.23 -9.02 -10.13
N ALA A 387 -12.32 -7.76 -9.75
CA ALA A 387 -13.13 -7.31 -8.63
C ALA A 387 -14.48 -6.74 -9.11
N ASP A 388 -15.53 -7.03 -8.35
CA ASP A 388 -16.85 -6.40 -8.55
C ASP A 388 -16.83 -4.97 -8.03
N LEU A 389 -16.17 -4.74 -6.90
CA LEU A 389 -16.05 -3.42 -6.28
C LEU A 389 -14.60 -3.10 -5.96
N LYS A 390 -14.25 -1.83 -6.08
CA LYS A 390 -12.90 -1.30 -5.84
C LYS A 390 -12.96 -0.20 -4.77
N ILE A 391 -12.36 -0.48 -3.62
CA ILE A 391 -12.17 0.49 -2.54
C ILE A 391 -10.73 0.99 -2.62
N VAL A 392 -10.55 2.31 -2.71
CA VAL A 392 -9.24 2.94 -2.66
C VAL A 392 -9.07 3.56 -1.28
N GLU A 393 -8.13 3.04 -0.51
CA GLU A 393 -7.74 3.61 0.79
C GLU A 393 -6.44 4.39 0.62
N MET A 394 -6.48 5.66 1.02
CA MET A 394 -5.38 6.60 0.88
C MET A 394 -4.89 7.06 2.26
N HIS A 395 -3.59 7.07 2.47
CA HIS A 395 -3.02 7.65 3.67
C HIS A 395 -2.23 8.90 3.27
N GLY A 396 -2.86 10.06 3.41
CA GLY A 396 -2.29 11.30 2.89
C GLY A 396 -3.09 12.55 3.22
N GLY A 397 -2.56 13.66 2.75
CA GLY A 397 -3.05 14.98 3.10
C GLY A 397 -2.22 15.60 4.21
N SER A 398 -2.68 16.67 4.81
CA SER A 398 -1.95 17.39 5.85
C SER A 398 -2.41 16.99 7.23
N GLU A 399 -1.47 16.63 8.09
CA GLU A 399 -1.72 16.40 9.51
C GLU A 399 -2.37 17.62 10.15
N TYR A 400 -3.43 17.39 10.91
CA TYR A 400 -4.16 18.40 11.67
C TYR A 400 -4.66 19.57 10.81
N SER A 401 -4.64 19.38 9.51
CA SER A 401 -5.08 20.41 8.62
C SER A 401 -6.58 20.40 8.52
N LEU A 402 -7.02 21.43 8.94
CA LEU A 402 -8.30 21.97 8.80
C LEU A 402 -8.65 22.35 7.40
N ALA A 403 -8.02 23.19 7.04
CA ALA A 403 -7.77 23.75 5.76
C ALA A 403 -6.26 23.83 5.68
N PRO A 404 -5.67 24.15 4.57
CA PRO A 404 -4.25 24.19 4.37
C PRO A 404 -3.57 24.93 5.50
N GLY A 405 -2.89 24.16 6.32
CA GLY A 405 -2.24 24.65 7.52
C GLY A 405 -1.07 25.57 7.24
N ALA A 406 -0.55 26.16 8.30
CA ALA A 406 0.67 26.91 8.26
C ALA A 406 1.80 26.08 7.61
N GLY A 407 2.39 26.60 6.53
CA GLY A 407 3.40 25.90 5.75
C GLY A 407 2.95 25.48 4.36
N TYR A 408 1.68 25.64 4.02
CA TYR A 408 1.21 25.47 2.66
C TYR A 408 1.57 26.65 1.79
N ASP A 409 1.98 26.30 0.60
CA ASP A 409 2.12 27.26 -0.47
C ASP A 409 0.74 27.82 -0.84
N LYS A 410 0.55 29.11 -0.71
CA LYS A 410 -0.68 29.80 -1.09
C LYS A 410 -1.04 29.61 -2.57
N GLU A 411 -0.04 29.39 -3.43
CA GLU A 411 -0.23 29.12 -4.85
C GLU A 411 -0.91 27.75 -5.09
N LEU A 412 -0.69 26.79 -4.19
CA LEU A 412 -1.31 25.46 -4.27
C LEU A 412 -2.68 25.42 -3.60
N ASN A 413 -3.10 26.49 -2.96
CA ASN A 413 -4.36 26.54 -2.24
C ASN A 413 -5.11 27.85 -2.42
N PRO A 414 -5.99 27.91 -3.40
CA PRO A 414 -6.77 29.11 -3.66
C PRO A 414 -7.69 29.54 -2.50
N PHE A 415 -7.94 28.66 -1.54
CA PHE A 415 -8.72 29.02 -0.34
C PHE A 415 -7.92 29.84 0.68
N LEU A 416 -6.60 29.93 0.55
CA LEU A 416 -5.77 30.79 1.42
C LEU A 416 -5.76 32.24 0.97
N GLU A 417 -6.19 32.56 -0.24
CA GLU A 417 -6.23 33.94 -0.71
C GLU A 417 -7.32 34.78 -0.04
N ASP A 418 -8.38 34.12 0.46
CA ASP A 418 -9.51 34.76 1.13
C ASP A 418 -9.38 34.79 2.67
N THR A 419 -8.20 34.52 3.20
CA THR A 419 -7.98 34.34 4.64
C THR A 419 -7.85 35.65 5.46
N GLU A 420 -8.50 36.72 5.07
CA GLU A 420 -8.88 37.73 6.03
C GLU A 420 -10.05 37.25 6.92
N ASP A 421 -10.67 36.12 6.60
CA ASP A 421 -11.69 35.48 7.41
C ASP A 421 -11.04 34.58 8.47
N GLU A 422 -10.97 35.06 9.71
CA GLU A 422 -10.43 34.31 10.84
C GLU A 422 -11.14 32.98 11.06
N ASP A 423 -12.41 32.84 10.69
CA ASP A 423 -13.20 31.62 10.81
C ASP A 423 -12.71 30.52 9.84
N TYR A 424 -12.10 30.89 8.72
CA TYR A 424 -11.58 29.92 7.75
C TYR A 424 -10.36 29.15 8.28
N CYS A 425 -9.52 29.78 9.08
CA CYS A 425 -8.35 29.13 9.67
C CYS A 425 -8.70 27.99 10.64
N TYR A 426 -9.95 27.88 11.04
CA TYR A 426 -10.47 26.87 11.98
C TYR A 426 -11.35 25.80 11.32
N ARG A 427 -11.46 25.80 9.99
CA ARG A 427 -12.25 24.79 9.26
C ARG A 427 -11.41 23.55 8.97
N ASN A 428 -11.32 22.67 9.93
CA ASN A 428 -10.54 21.44 9.93
C ASN A 428 -11.14 20.33 9.05
N ASP A 429 -12.36 20.53 8.61
CA ASP A 429 -13.15 19.57 7.87
C ASP A 429 -12.96 19.66 6.34
N VAL A 430 -12.19 20.63 5.86
CA VAL A 430 -12.01 20.89 4.43
C VAL A 430 -10.65 20.35 3.96
N PRO A 431 -10.62 19.32 3.10
CA PRO A 431 -9.37 18.83 2.53
C PRO A 431 -8.74 19.85 1.58
N HIS A 432 -7.43 19.80 1.48
CA HIS A 432 -6.66 20.59 0.53
C HIS A 432 -7.12 20.36 -0.92
N GLN A 433 -7.03 21.35 -1.81
CA GLN A 433 -7.47 21.19 -3.20
C GLN A 433 -6.74 20.06 -3.92
N TRP A 434 -5.43 19.95 -3.77
CA TRP A 434 -4.64 18.85 -4.33
C TRP A 434 -5.09 17.50 -3.79
N ASP A 435 -5.40 17.41 -2.51
CA ASP A 435 -5.92 16.20 -1.89
C ASP A 435 -7.26 15.80 -2.50
N ARG A 436 -8.12 16.75 -2.79
CA ARG A 436 -9.39 16.48 -3.48
C ARG A 436 -9.17 16.00 -4.91
N GLU A 437 -8.28 16.63 -5.65
CA GLU A 437 -7.98 16.27 -7.04
C GLU A 437 -7.49 14.82 -7.15
N ILE A 438 -6.58 14.38 -6.27
CA ILE A 438 -6.08 13.00 -6.28
C ILE A 438 -7.18 11.99 -5.89
N ARG A 439 -8.06 12.36 -4.96
CA ARG A 439 -9.22 11.54 -4.55
C ARG A 439 -10.26 11.44 -5.66
N HIS A 440 -10.54 12.55 -6.36
CA HIS A 440 -11.38 12.55 -7.56
C HIS A 440 -10.79 11.67 -8.67
N SER A 441 -9.47 11.73 -8.90
CA SER A 441 -8.81 10.92 -9.91
C SER A 441 -8.98 9.41 -9.68
N ALA A 442 -9.11 8.97 -8.44
CA ALA A 442 -9.42 7.57 -8.12
C ALA A 442 -10.83 7.19 -8.60
N ILE A 443 -11.82 8.03 -8.33
CA ILE A 443 -13.20 7.82 -8.82
C ILE A 443 -13.24 7.86 -10.34
N ASP A 444 -12.57 8.84 -10.98
CA ASP A 444 -12.47 8.96 -12.43
C ASP A 444 -11.81 7.73 -13.06
N SER A 445 -10.89 7.08 -12.35
CA SER A 445 -10.21 5.85 -12.79
C SER A 445 -11.03 4.59 -12.55
N GLY A 446 -12.16 4.65 -11.83
CA GLY A 446 -13.07 3.53 -11.63
C GLY A 446 -13.17 2.99 -10.20
N ALA A 447 -12.67 3.71 -9.19
CA ALA A 447 -12.94 3.36 -7.80
C ALA A 447 -14.44 3.51 -7.47
N ASP A 448 -14.97 2.65 -6.59
CA ASP A 448 -16.36 2.69 -6.16
C ASP A 448 -16.54 3.39 -4.81
N LEU A 449 -15.46 3.49 -4.04
CA LEU A 449 -15.41 4.16 -2.74
C LEU A 449 -13.97 4.61 -2.47
N VAL A 450 -13.82 5.81 -1.91
CA VAL A 450 -12.51 6.33 -1.46
C VAL A 450 -12.57 6.61 0.04
N ILE A 451 -11.62 6.05 0.79
CA ILE A 451 -11.45 6.29 2.23
C ILE A 451 -10.05 6.87 2.45
N VAL A 452 -9.98 7.93 3.24
CA VAL A 452 -8.70 8.61 3.49
C VAL A 452 -8.36 8.64 4.98
N HIS A 453 -7.07 8.50 5.25
CA HIS A 453 -6.43 8.47 6.57
C HIS A 453 -5.30 9.49 6.64
N HIS A 454 -4.68 9.70 7.80
CA HIS A 454 -3.54 10.59 8.07
C HIS A 454 -3.86 11.97 8.64
N PRO A 455 -4.92 12.70 8.27
CA PRO A 455 -5.15 14.02 8.88
C PRO A 455 -5.36 14.01 10.39
N HIS A 456 -5.64 12.85 11.00
CA HIS A 456 -5.92 12.64 12.42
C HIS A 456 -7.14 13.42 12.94
N ILE A 457 -7.87 14.05 12.06
CA ILE A 457 -9.11 14.77 12.33
C ILE A 457 -10.20 14.31 11.37
N ILE A 458 -11.46 14.45 11.78
CA ILE A 458 -12.57 14.21 10.85
C ILE A 458 -12.56 15.33 9.79
N GLN A 459 -12.58 14.93 8.54
CA GLN A 459 -12.87 15.81 7.41
C GLN A 459 -14.19 15.39 6.74
N GLY A 460 -14.68 16.22 5.82
CA GLY A 460 -16.00 16.06 5.22
C GLY A 460 -16.18 14.76 4.42
N LEU A 461 -17.43 14.44 4.15
CA LEU A 461 -17.84 13.41 3.19
C LEU A 461 -18.30 14.08 1.91
N GLU A 462 -17.82 13.62 0.76
CA GLU A 462 -18.13 14.17 -0.55
C GLU A 462 -18.77 13.11 -1.45
N LEU A 463 -19.84 13.48 -2.15
CA LEU A 463 -20.34 12.67 -3.25
C LEU A 463 -19.81 13.24 -4.56
N TYR A 464 -18.94 12.48 -5.20
CA TYR A 464 -18.38 12.80 -6.50
C TYR A 464 -18.78 11.71 -7.51
N GLN A 465 -19.45 12.09 -8.60
CA GLN A 465 -20.01 11.17 -9.60
C GLN A 465 -20.87 10.04 -8.95
N ASN A 466 -21.68 10.39 -7.95
CA ASN A 466 -22.53 9.48 -7.16
C ASN A 466 -21.75 8.40 -6.35
N LYS A 467 -20.46 8.56 -6.16
CA LYS A 467 -19.61 7.71 -5.33
C LYS A 467 -19.10 8.51 -4.13
N LEU A 468 -18.95 7.85 -2.99
CA LEU A 468 -18.54 8.51 -1.77
C LEU A 468 -17.01 8.63 -1.68
N ILE A 469 -16.56 9.79 -1.25
CA ILE A 469 -15.20 10.05 -0.79
C ILE A 469 -15.30 10.47 0.67
N ALA A 470 -14.71 9.68 1.58
CA ALA A 470 -14.53 10.05 2.98
C ALA A 470 -13.12 10.66 3.13
N HIS A 471 -13.08 11.97 3.28
CA HIS A 471 -11.81 12.72 3.25
C HIS A 471 -10.91 12.48 4.47
N SER A 472 -11.48 12.16 5.62
CA SER A 472 -10.81 11.57 6.79
C SER A 472 -11.85 11.11 7.81
N LEU A 473 -11.62 9.94 8.40
CA LEU A 473 -12.45 9.41 9.47
C LEU A 473 -11.92 9.77 10.87
N GLY A 474 -10.80 10.51 10.94
CA GLY A 474 -10.12 10.83 12.19
C GLY A 474 -9.38 9.65 12.81
N ASN A 475 -9.08 9.76 14.09
CA ASN A 475 -8.43 8.72 14.87
C ASN A 475 -9.47 7.75 15.46
N PHE A 476 -9.37 6.46 15.17
CA PHE A 476 -10.21 5.48 15.86
C PHE A 476 -9.63 5.05 17.21
N VAL A 477 -8.32 4.78 17.22
CA VAL A 477 -7.54 4.52 18.43
C VAL A 477 -6.19 5.21 18.28
N PHE A 478 -6.02 6.32 18.95
CA PHE A 478 -4.78 7.09 18.90
C PHE A 478 -4.57 7.87 20.19
N ASP A 479 -3.33 8.07 20.60
CA ASP A 479 -3.01 8.75 21.87
C ASP A 479 -2.76 10.26 21.72
N LEU A 480 -3.22 10.85 20.65
CA LEU A 480 -3.22 12.31 20.50
C LEU A 480 -4.28 12.92 21.43
N ASP A 481 -3.92 14.03 22.07
CA ASP A 481 -4.72 14.73 23.08
C ASP A 481 -5.10 16.17 22.67
N TYR A 482 -4.92 16.50 21.40
CA TYR A 482 -5.44 17.76 20.86
C TYR A 482 -6.98 17.62 20.70
N PRO A 483 -7.78 18.61 21.13
CA PRO A 483 -9.23 18.51 21.07
C PRO A 483 -9.78 18.15 19.68
N GLU A 484 -9.12 18.63 18.62
CA GLU A 484 -9.52 18.41 17.23
C GLU A 484 -9.28 16.97 16.77
N THR A 485 -8.37 16.25 17.43
CA THR A 485 -8.01 14.86 17.09
C THR A 485 -8.78 13.83 17.91
N MET A 486 -9.59 14.28 18.87
CA MET A 486 -10.39 13.41 19.73
C MET A 486 -11.66 12.87 19.06
N PRO A 487 -12.40 13.67 18.26
CA PRO A 487 -13.57 13.14 17.56
C PRO A 487 -13.20 12.07 16.54
N THR A 488 -13.99 11.02 16.49
CA THR A 488 -13.88 9.96 15.48
C THR A 488 -15.26 9.53 14.99
N MET A 489 -15.30 8.77 13.92
CA MET A 489 -16.56 8.21 13.43
C MET A 489 -16.36 6.81 12.84
N ILE A 490 -17.41 6.01 12.92
CA ILE A 490 -17.57 4.81 12.12
C ILE A 490 -18.40 5.18 10.89
N LEU A 491 -17.89 4.90 9.70
CA LEU A 491 -18.65 4.98 8.46
C LEU A 491 -19.18 3.60 8.13
N TYR A 492 -20.49 3.47 8.01
CA TYR A 492 -21.17 2.27 7.55
C TYR A 492 -21.52 2.40 6.07
N ALA A 493 -21.36 1.34 5.32
CA ALA A 493 -21.77 1.26 3.93
C ALA A 493 -22.31 -0.14 3.60
N ASP A 494 -23.31 -0.20 2.75
CA ASP A 494 -23.83 -1.43 2.20
C ASP A 494 -23.29 -1.63 0.78
N ALA A 495 -22.51 -2.69 0.57
CA ALA A 495 -21.95 -3.06 -0.73
C ALA A 495 -22.91 -3.98 -1.50
N TYR A 496 -23.18 -3.63 -2.74
CA TYR A 496 -23.92 -4.41 -3.73
C TYR A 496 -23.02 -4.65 -4.93
N LEU A 497 -23.35 -5.60 -5.80
CA LEU A 497 -22.57 -5.87 -7.01
C LEU A 497 -22.32 -4.66 -7.91
N ASP A 498 -23.17 -3.65 -7.82
CA ASP A 498 -23.13 -2.46 -8.67
C ASP A 498 -22.73 -1.17 -7.93
N GLY A 499 -22.20 -1.28 -6.69
CA GLY A 499 -21.72 -0.13 -5.94
C GLY A 499 -22.11 -0.12 -4.47
N PHE A 500 -21.70 0.93 -3.78
CA PHE A 500 -21.99 1.17 -2.36
C PHE A 500 -23.19 2.08 -2.20
N ARG A 501 -24.01 1.80 -1.17
CA ARG A 501 -25.21 2.56 -0.82
C ARG A 501 -25.43 2.59 0.70
N ASN A 502 -26.50 3.32 1.13
CA ASN A 502 -26.96 3.37 2.51
C ASN A 502 -25.84 3.79 3.49
N PHE A 503 -25.07 4.80 3.08
CA PHE A 503 -24.03 5.34 3.94
C PHE A 503 -24.64 5.93 5.22
N ARG A 504 -24.03 5.56 6.34
CA ARG A 504 -24.42 6.04 7.67
C ARG A 504 -23.16 6.34 8.46
N ILE A 505 -23.22 7.29 9.36
CA ILE A 505 -22.12 7.64 10.25
C ILE A 505 -22.55 7.47 11.71
N LYS A 506 -21.61 7.00 12.52
CA LYS A 506 -21.73 6.97 13.97
C LYS A 506 -20.55 7.74 14.57
N PRO A 507 -20.78 8.96 15.07
CA PRO A 507 -19.72 9.73 15.74
C PRO A 507 -19.45 9.21 17.15
N PHE A 508 -18.23 9.41 17.62
CA PHE A 508 -17.75 9.15 18.97
C PHE A 508 -16.93 10.31 19.50
#